data_235373781670f5907d1ceb3be6e401d1
#
_entry.id   235373781670f5907d1ceb3be6e401d1
#
_cell.length_a   1.000
_cell.length_b   1.000
_cell.length_c   1.000
_cell.angle_alpha   90.00
_cell.angle_beta   90.00
_cell.angle_gamma   90.00
#
_symmetry.space_group_name_H-M   'P 1'
#
loop_
_entity.id
_entity.type
_entity.pdbx_description
1 polymer ?
#
loop_
_entity_poly.entity_id
_entity_poly.type
_entity_poly.pdbx_seq_one_letter_code
_entity_poly.pdbx_strand_id
1 'polypeptide(L)'
;QAVHEAYGGVVPELASRAHQQNIVPVVHEALKRAGVTKEELSAVAFTRGPGLMGSLLVGVSFAKGFARSLNIPMIDVNHLTGHVLAHFIKEKGEENEQPTFPFLCLLVSGGNSQIVLVKAYNDMEILGQTIDDAAGEAIDKCSKVMGLGYPGGPIIDRLARQGNPKAYTFSKPHIPGLDYSFSGLKTSFLYSLRDWMKEDPDFIEHHKNDLAASLEATIVDILMD
;
A
#
# COMPACT_ATOMS: atom_id res chain seq x y z
N GLN A 1 0.94 2.06 -13.14
CA GLN A 1 1.20 3.36 -12.47
C GLN A 1 1.23 4.51 -13.47
N ALA A 2 1.99 4.42 -14.58
CA ALA A 2 2.08 5.48 -15.60
C ALA A 2 0.72 6.00 -16.11
N VAL A 3 -0.31 5.15 -16.18
CA VAL A 3 -1.67 5.54 -16.59
C VAL A 3 -2.34 6.49 -15.58
N HIS A 4 -1.93 6.45 -14.32
CA HIS A 4 -2.51 7.24 -13.23
C HIS A 4 -1.74 8.52 -12.93
N GLU A 5 -0.48 8.58 -13.36
CA GLU A 5 0.43 9.71 -13.12
C GLU A 5 -0.12 11.03 -13.67
N ALA A 6 -0.67 11.00 -14.89
CA ALA A 6 -1.29 12.17 -15.52
C ALA A 6 -2.54 12.72 -14.76
N TYR A 7 -3.12 11.91 -13.87
CA TYR A 7 -4.30 12.28 -13.08
C TYR A 7 -3.96 12.59 -11.61
N GLY A 8 -2.70 12.46 -11.23
CA GLY A 8 -2.23 12.71 -9.86
C GLY A 8 -2.82 11.76 -8.82
N GLY A 9 -3.16 10.53 -9.21
CA GLY A 9 -3.70 9.49 -8.34
C GLY A 9 -4.42 8.40 -9.09
N VAL A 10 -4.85 7.36 -8.38
CA VAL A 10 -5.53 6.19 -8.98
C VAL A 10 -6.90 6.57 -9.55
N VAL A 11 -7.12 6.25 -10.83
CA VAL A 11 -8.43 6.34 -11.49
C VAL A 11 -8.99 4.93 -11.64
N PRO A 12 -10.02 4.54 -10.84
CA PRO A 12 -10.51 3.16 -10.76
C PRO A 12 -10.96 2.56 -12.10
N GLU A 13 -11.59 3.35 -12.94
CA GLU A 13 -12.04 2.89 -14.26
C GLU A 13 -10.87 2.56 -15.18
N LEU A 14 -9.84 3.41 -15.23
CA LEU A 14 -8.65 3.16 -16.04
C LEU A 14 -7.88 1.93 -15.53
N ALA A 15 -7.82 1.73 -14.22
CA ALA A 15 -7.24 0.52 -13.63
C ALA A 15 -7.98 -0.73 -14.10
N SER A 16 -9.31 -0.75 -14.03
CA SER A 16 -10.14 -1.88 -14.45
C SER A 16 -9.96 -2.22 -15.92
N ARG A 17 -9.94 -1.21 -16.80
CA ARG A 17 -9.71 -1.38 -18.25
C ARG A 17 -8.32 -1.96 -18.54
N ALA A 18 -7.29 -1.46 -17.84
CA ALA A 18 -5.93 -1.99 -17.98
C ALA A 18 -5.83 -3.44 -17.53
N HIS A 19 -6.47 -3.82 -16.41
CA HIS A 19 -6.55 -5.19 -15.96
C HIS A 19 -7.26 -6.09 -16.97
N GLN A 20 -8.38 -5.64 -17.53
CA GLN A 20 -9.13 -6.41 -18.54
C GLN A 20 -8.28 -6.68 -19.79
N GLN A 21 -7.49 -5.72 -20.24
CA GLN A 21 -6.61 -5.87 -21.39
C GLN A 21 -5.44 -6.81 -21.12
N ASN A 22 -4.91 -6.80 -19.90
CA ASN A 22 -3.65 -7.46 -19.57
C ASN A 22 -3.81 -8.85 -18.94
N ILE A 23 -4.99 -9.22 -18.39
CA ILE A 23 -5.13 -10.44 -17.60
C ILE A 23 -4.81 -11.70 -18.41
N VAL A 24 -5.27 -11.79 -19.65
CA VAL A 24 -5.01 -12.96 -20.50
C VAL A 24 -3.54 -13.06 -20.90
N PRO A 25 -2.89 -12.01 -21.44
CA PRO A 25 -1.46 -12.03 -21.72
C PRO A 25 -0.60 -12.35 -20.49
N VAL A 26 -0.95 -11.80 -19.32
CA VAL A 26 -0.19 -12.04 -18.07
C VAL A 26 -0.28 -13.51 -17.65
N VAL A 27 -1.48 -14.10 -17.68
CA VAL A 27 -1.66 -15.52 -17.33
C VAL A 27 -0.94 -16.42 -18.34
N HIS A 28 -1.02 -16.12 -19.63
CA HIS A 28 -0.29 -16.85 -20.67
C HIS A 28 1.21 -16.83 -20.44
N GLU A 29 1.78 -15.64 -20.17
CA GLU A 29 3.20 -15.49 -19.91
C GLU A 29 3.63 -16.18 -18.60
N ALA A 30 2.78 -16.18 -17.57
CA ALA A 30 3.05 -16.87 -16.31
C ALA A 30 3.15 -18.39 -16.51
N LEU A 31 2.21 -18.98 -17.24
CA LEU A 31 2.26 -20.42 -17.59
C LEU A 31 3.51 -20.77 -18.38
N LYS A 32 3.83 -19.94 -19.39
CA LYS A 32 5.02 -20.12 -20.22
C LYS A 32 6.32 -20.08 -19.39
N ARG A 33 6.45 -19.11 -18.47
CA ARG A 33 7.64 -19.01 -17.59
C ARG A 33 7.72 -20.15 -16.59
N ALA A 34 6.58 -20.63 -16.12
CA ALA A 34 6.53 -21.79 -15.23
C ALA A 34 6.83 -23.12 -15.96
N GLY A 35 6.79 -23.13 -17.31
CA GLY A 35 6.97 -24.32 -18.09
C GLY A 35 5.83 -25.34 -17.94
N VAL A 36 4.61 -24.87 -17.59
CA VAL A 36 3.43 -25.71 -17.39
C VAL A 36 2.31 -25.34 -18.36
N THR A 37 1.46 -26.30 -18.66
CA THR A 37 0.23 -26.09 -19.42
C THR A 37 -0.93 -25.74 -18.49
N LYS A 38 -2.00 -25.19 -19.02
CA LYS A 38 -3.19 -24.88 -18.20
C LYS A 38 -3.89 -26.14 -17.68
N GLU A 39 -3.75 -27.27 -18.40
CA GLU A 39 -4.30 -28.56 -18.04
C GLU A 39 -3.62 -29.19 -16.82
N GLU A 40 -2.39 -28.79 -16.52
CA GLU A 40 -1.64 -29.26 -15.35
C GLU A 40 -1.99 -28.50 -14.06
N LEU A 41 -2.83 -27.45 -14.15
CA LEU A 41 -3.25 -26.67 -12.98
C LEU A 41 -4.25 -27.45 -12.12
N SER A 42 -4.01 -27.46 -10.81
CA SER A 42 -4.87 -28.11 -9.81
C SER A 42 -5.96 -27.19 -9.25
N ALA A 43 -5.75 -25.87 -9.29
CA ALA A 43 -6.67 -24.87 -8.78
C ALA A 43 -6.35 -23.48 -9.36
N VAL A 44 -7.31 -22.55 -9.23
CA VAL A 44 -7.12 -21.13 -9.51
C VAL A 44 -7.31 -20.31 -8.24
N ALA A 45 -6.24 -19.73 -7.71
CA ALA A 45 -6.32 -18.77 -6.63
C ALA A 45 -6.56 -17.35 -7.18
N PHE A 46 -7.42 -16.57 -6.51
CA PHE A 46 -7.73 -15.19 -6.90
C PHE A 46 -7.93 -14.28 -5.70
N THR A 47 -7.61 -13.01 -5.86
CA THR A 47 -7.85 -12.01 -4.82
C THR A 47 -9.35 -11.69 -4.73
N ARG A 48 -9.98 -12.04 -3.58
CA ARG A 48 -11.36 -11.68 -3.28
C ARG A 48 -11.52 -10.21 -2.93
N GLY A 49 -10.57 -9.64 -2.25
CA GLY A 49 -10.54 -8.28 -1.70
C GLY A 49 -9.63 -8.19 -0.47
N PRO A 50 -9.52 -7.00 0.12
CA PRO A 50 -10.01 -5.71 -0.35
C PRO A 50 -9.30 -5.20 -1.61
N GLY A 51 -9.88 -4.16 -2.24
CA GLY A 51 -9.31 -3.53 -3.43
C GLY A 51 -10.36 -2.80 -4.28
N LEU A 52 -9.94 -2.21 -5.37
CA LEU A 52 -10.83 -1.48 -6.29
C LEU A 52 -11.83 -2.46 -6.93
N MET A 53 -13.12 -2.22 -6.70
CA MET A 53 -14.22 -3.10 -7.11
C MET A 53 -14.13 -3.51 -8.59
N GLY A 54 -13.92 -2.56 -9.50
CA GLY A 54 -13.84 -2.87 -10.93
C GLY A 54 -12.65 -3.75 -11.28
N SER A 55 -11.49 -3.54 -10.64
CA SER A 55 -10.30 -4.38 -10.84
C SER A 55 -10.49 -5.77 -10.26
N LEU A 56 -11.11 -5.88 -9.08
CA LEU A 56 -11.46 -7.17 -8.47
C LEU A 56 -12.43 -7.96 -9.35
N LEU A 57 -13.46 -7.30 -9.90
CA LEU A 57 -14.43 -7.95 -10.81
C LEU A 57 -13.76 -8.54 -12.05
N VAL A 58 -12.75 -7.89 -12.63
CA VAL A 58 -11.99 -8.43 -13.76
C VAL A 58 -11.29 -9.72 -13.34
N GLY A 59 -10.55 -9.72 -12.23
CA GLY A 59 -9.83 -10.87 -11.72
C GLY A 59 -10.74 -12.04 -11.37
N VAL A 60 -11.81 -11.76 -10.62
CA VAL A 60 -12.79 -12.79 -10.20
C VAL A 60 -13.52 -13.39 -11.39
N SER A 61 -13.96 -12.58 -12.35
CA SER A 61 -14.68 -13.07 -13.53
C SER A 61 -13.78 -13.94 -14.40
N PHE A 62 -12.54 -13.52 -14.61
CA PHE A 62 -11.54 -14.32 -15.32
C PHE A 62 -11.29 -15.64 -14.60
N ALA A 63 -11.01 -15.61 -13.29
CA ALA A 63 -10.75 -16.82 -12.50
C ALA A 63 -11.93 -17.80 -12.55
N LYS A 64 -13.17 -17.32 -12.46
CA LYS A 64 -14.38 -18.15 -12.60
C LYS A 64 -14.47 -18.83 -13.96
N GLY A 65 -14.30 -18.07 -15.05
CA GLY A 65 -14.34 -18.63 -16.41
C GLY A 65 -13.23 -19.64 -16.64
N PHE A 66 -12.01 -19.31 -16.19
CA PHE A 66 -10.83 -20.14 -16.37
C PHE A 66 -10.91 -21.46 -15.58
N ALA A 67 -11.22 -21.39 -14.28
CA ALA A 67 -11.38 -22.57 -13.44
C ALA A 67 -12.52 -23.49 -13.93
N ARG A 68 -13.67 -22.90 -14.34
CA ARG A 68 -14.79 -23.63 -14.88
C ARG A 68 -14.44 -24.34 -16.19
N SER A 69 -13.69 -23.71 -17.08
CA SER A 69 -13.27 -24.29 -18.34
C SER A 69 -12.36 -25.52 -18.18
N LEU A 70 -11.61 -25.57 -17.09
CA LEU A 70 -10.68 -26.66 -16.75
C LEU A 70 -11.28 -27.65 -15.75
N ASN A 71 -12.47 -27.39 -15.24
CA ASN A 71 -13.13 -28.16 -14.18
C ASN A 71 -12.27 -28.33 -12.92
N ILE A 72 -11.60 -27.26 -12.49
CA ILE A 72 -10.74 -27.22 -11.29
C ILE A 72 -11.30 -26.26 -10.24
N PRO A 73 -10.97 -26.44 -8.95
CA PRO A 73 -11.47 -25.59 -7.89
C PRO A 73 -10.91 -24.16 -7.94
N MET A 74 -11.66 -23.24 -7.33
CA MET A 74 -11.25 -21.88 -7.06
C MET A 74 -10.91 -21.69 -5.58
N ILE A 75 -9.90 -20.88 -5.31
CA ILE A 75 -9.47 -20.53 -3.94
C ILE A 75 -9.52 -19.00 -3.82
N ASP A 76 -10.40 -18.51 -2.97
CA ASP A 76 -10.45 -17.07 -2.68
C ASP A 76 -9.39 -16.67 -1.65
N VAL A 77 -8.67 -15.60 -1.95
CA VAL A 77 -7.57 -15.09 -1.11
C VAL A 77 -7.86 -13.66 -0.69
N ASN A 78 -7.73 -13.38 0.61
CA ASN A 78 -7.74 -12.02 1.11
C ASN A 78 -6.39 -11.34 0.79
N HIS A 79 -6.45 -10.16 0.18
CA HIS A 79 -5.27 -9.41 -0.24
C HIS A 79 -4.30 -9.08 0.92
N LEU A 80 -4.85 -8.66 2.06
CA LEU A 80 -4.06 -8.27 3.23
C LEU A 80 -3.44 -9.49 3.93
N THR A 81 -4.19 -10.59 4.01
CA THR A 81 -3.64 -11.89 4.46
C THR A 81 -2.48 -12.33 3.55
N GLY A 82 -2.59 -12.10 2.24
CA GLY A 82 -1.50 -12.37 1.31
C GLY A 82 -0.23 -11.56 1.62
N HIS A 83 -0.38 -10.29 2.01
CA HIS A 83 0.76 -9.47 2.45
C HIS A 83 1.42 -10.01 3.72
N VAL A 84 0.63 -10.41 4.71
CA VAL A 84 1.14 -11.02 5.94
C VAL A 84 1.87 -12.34 5.65
N LEU A 85 1.26 -13.19 4.84
CA LEU A 85 1.83 -14.51 4.50
C LEU A 85 3.05 -14.43 3.57
N ALA A 86 3.30 -13.30 2.93
CA ALA A 86 4.50 -13.09 2.11
C ALA A 86 5.79 -13.29 2.92
N HIS A 87 5.78 -13.05 4.24
CA HIS A 87 6.93 -13.31 5.13
C HIS A 87 7.34 -14.78 5.22
N PHE A 88 6.47 -15.70 4.82
CA PHE A 88 6.77 -17.14 4.79
C PHE A 88 7.28 -17.63 3.44
N ILE A 89 7.36 -16.75 2.43
CA ILE A 89 7.94 -17.10 1.13
C ILE A 89 9.45 -17.13 1.27
N LYS A 90 10.07 -18.26 0.88
CA LYS A 90 11.53 -18.41 0.83
C LYS A 90 12.01 -18.28 -0.59
N GLU A 91 12.96 -17.40 -0.82
CA GLU A 91 13.70 -17.36 -2.08
C GLU A 91 14.83 -18.41 -2.06
N LYS A 92 15.14 -18.94 -3.24
CA LYS A 92 16.16 -19.99 -3.35
C LYS A 92 17.54 -19.42 -3.03
N GLY A 93 18.13 -19.88 -1.94
CA GLY A 93 19.46 -19.45 -1.49
C GLY A 93 19.45 -18.36 -0.42
N GLU A 94 18.28 -17.91 0.04
CA GLU A 94 18.16 -17.00 1.18
C GLU A 94 17.83 -17.79 2.46
N GLU A 95 18.61 -17.56 3.52
CA GLU A 95 18.34 -18.03 4.88
C GLU A 95 17.62 -16.92 5.66
N ASN A 96 16.40 -16.56 5.25
CA ASN A 96 15.58 -15.62 6.01
C ASN A 96 14.93 -16.33 7.19
N GLU A 97 15.09 -15.78 8.39
CA GLU A 97 14.35 -16.23 9.55
C GLU A 97 12.86 -15.98 9.33
N GLN A 98 12.07 -17.03 9.48
CA GLN A 98 10.62 -16.90 9.39
C GLN A 98 10.03 -16.53 10.75
N PRO A 99 8.99 -15.68 10.79
CA PRO A 99 8.33 -15.38 12.03
C PRO A 99 7.71 -16.64 12.64
N THR A 100 7.80 -16.78 13.96
CA THR A 100 7.15 -17.86 14.71
C THR A 100 5.86 -17.38 15.32
N PHE A 101 4.82 -18.20 15.27
CA PHE A 101 3.52 -17.88 15.85
C PHE A 101 3.51 -17.91 17.40
N PRO A 102 2.75 -17.04 18.08
CA PRO A 102 2.09 -15.85 17.52
C PRO A 102 3.07 -14.69 17.32
N PHE A 103 2.78 -13.79 16.37
CA PHE A 103 3.54 -12.56 16.18
C PHE A 103 2.62 -11.38 15.81
N LEU A 104 3.11 -10.16 16.01
CA LEU A 104 2.46 -8.94 15.54
C LEU A 104 2.98 -8.57 14.16
N CYS A 105 2.07 -8.27 13.25
CA CYS A 105 2.38 -7.74 11.93
C CYS A 105 1.84 -6.32 11.80
N LEU A 106 2.74 -5.34 11.64
CA LEU A 106 2.38 -3.99 11.25
C LEU A 106 2.27 -3.96 9.72
N LEU A 107 1.04 -3.91 9.22
CA LEU A 107 0.74 -3.87 7.81
C LEU A 107 0.50 -2.43 7.39
N VAL A 108 1.44 -1.86 6.63
CA VAL A 108 1.41 -0.48 6.14
C VAL A 108 1.50 -0.46 4.62
N SER A 109 0.55 0.20 3.98
CA SER A 109 0.50 0.31 2.52
C SER A 109 -0.15 1.63 2.08
N GLY A 110 -0.31 1.81 0.76
CA GLY A 110 -1.01 2.96 0.18
C GLY A 110 -2.49 3.06 0.56
N GLY A 111 -3.16 1.96 0.90
CA GLY A 111 -4.58 1.92 1.20
C GLY A 111 -4.95 1.27 2.53
N ASN A 112 -3.96 0.79 3.30
CA ASN A 112 -4.20 0.10 4.57
C ASN A 112 -3.11 0.40 5.58
N SER A 113 -3.50 0.61 6.83
CA SER A 113 -2.61 0.66 8.00
C SER A 113 -3.28 -0.10 9.13
N GLN A 114 -2.70 -1.25 9.53
CA GLN A 114 -3.30 -2.16 10.51
C GLN A 114 -2.23 -2.81 11.38
N ILE A 115 -2.57 -3.07 12.66
CA ILE A 115 -1.85 -3.99 13.53
C ILE A 115 -2.60 -5.31 13.53
N VAL A 116 -1.94 -6.39 13.14
CA VAL A 116 -2.52 -7.72 13.04
C VAL A 116 -1.79 -8.68 13.97
N LEU A 117 -2.51 -9.32 14.88
CA LEU A 117 -2.01 -10.46 15.66
C LEU A 117 -2.19 -11.73 14.82
N VAL A 118 -1.08 -12.34 14.44
CA VAL A 118 -1.03 -13.54 13.63
C VAL A 118 -0.81 -14.74 14.53
N LYS A 119 -1.85 -15.53 14.77
CA LYS A 119 -1.84 -16.70 15.65
C LYS A 119 -1.50 -17.98 14.91
N ALA A 120 -1.90 -18.05 13.62
CA ALA A 120 -1.63 -19.14 12.70
C ALA A 120 -1.80 -18.64 11.25
N TYR A 121 -1.49 -19.45 10.24
CA TYR A 121 -1.64 -19.11 8.82
C TYR A 121 -3.05 -18.64 8.44
N ASN A 122 -4.07 -19.17 9.08
CA ASN A 122 -5.49 -18.89 8.83
C ASN A 122 -6.22 -18.30 10.06
N ASP A 123 -5.48 -17.89 11.10
CA ASP A 123 -6.02 -17.27 12.31
C ASP A 123 -5.29 -15.95 12.57
N MET A 124 -5.94 -14.86 12.17
CA MET A 124 -5.43 -13.50 12.26
C MET A 124 -6.50 -12.59 12.83
N GLU A 125 -6.10 -11.74 13.77
CA GLU A 125 -6.95 -10.78 14.45
C GLU A 125 -6.44 -9.36 14.25
N ILE A 126 -7.27 -8.46 13.75
CA ILE A 126 -6.96 -7.03 13.64
C ILE A 126 -7.10 -6.43 15.03
N LEU A 127 -6.01 -5.95 15.61
CA LEU A 127 -5.99 -5.29 16.92
C LEU A 127 -6.23 -3.79 16.81
N GLY A 128 -5.80 -3.17 15.71
CA GLY A 128 -5.97 -1.76 15.44
C GLY A 128 -5.83 -1.47 13.94
N GLN A 129 -6.43 -0.38 13.50
CA GLN A 129 -6.39 0.04 12.10
C GLN A 129 -6.58 1.54 11.97
N THR A 130 -6.27 2.09 10.79
CA THR A 130 -6.61 3.48 10.52
C THR A 130 -8.13 3.66 10.45
N ILE A 131 -8.62 4.74 11.06
CA ILE A 131 -10.04 5.14 11.02
C ILE A 131 -10.36 6.09 9.86
N ASP A 132 -9.33 6.55 9.14
CA ASP A 132 -9.46 7.49 8.03
C ASP A 132 -8.46 7.15 6.91
N ASP A 133 -7.51 8.04 6.60
CA ASP A 133 -6.49 7.80 5.58
C ASP A 133 -5.51 6.69 6.02
N ALA A 134 -4.98 5.93 5.08
CA ALA A 134 -3.82 5.08 5.34
C ALA A 134 -2.52 5.91 5.35
N ALA A 135 -1.46 5.39 5.97
CA ALA A 135 -0.16 6.08 6.03
C ALA A 135 0.38 6.46 4.65
N GLY A 136 0.34 5.54 3.68
CA GLY A 136 0.79 5.82 2.31
C GLY A 136 -0.09 6.85 1.59
N GLU A 137 -1.41 6.84 1.82
CA GLU A 137 -2.32 7.85 1.30
C GLU A 137 -2.02 9.24 1.89
N ALA A 138 -1.71 9.31 3.19
CA ALA A 138 -1.31 10.55 3.83
C ALA A 138 -0.01 11.11 3.22
N ILE A 139 0.97 10.25 2.93
CA ILE A 139 2.21 10.62 2.24
C ILE A 139 1.91 11.18 0.85
N ASP A 140 1.09 10.49 0.05
CA ASP A 140 0.73 10.94 -1.31
C ASP A 140 0.01 12.29 -1.28
N LYS A 141 -0.88 12.51 -0.30
CA LYS A 141 -1.58 13.79 -0.11
C LYS A 141 -0.63 14.93 0.25
N CYS A 142 0.32 14.69 1.17
CA CYS A 142 1.33 15.69 1.55
C CYS A 142 2.31 15.97 0.40
N SER A 143 2.75 14.94 -0.32
CA SER A 143 3.59 15.07 -1.52
C SER A 143 2.91 15.97 -2.57
N LYS A 144 1.61 15.78 -2.80
CA LYS A 144 0.83 16.62 -3.70
C LYS A 144 0.75 18.07 -3.24
N VAL A 145 0.64 18.32 -1.93
CA VAL A 145 0.66 19.68 -1.34
C VAL A 145 2.01 20.36 -1.56
N MET A 146 3.12 19.61 -1.53
CA MET A 146 4.46 20.11 -1.85
C MET A 146 4.71 20.31 -3.37
N GLY A 147 3.75 20.00 -4.23
CA GLY A 147 3.94 20.06 -5.69
C GLY A 147 4.86 18.96 -6.23
N LEU A 148 5.14 17.93 -5.46
CA LEU A 148 5.92 16.76 -5.87
C LEU A 148 5.02 15.80 -6.65
N GLY A 149 5.62 14.94 -7.47
CA GLY A 149 4.89 14.02 -8.34
C GLY A 149 4.15 12.89 -7.59
N TYR A 150 3.53 12.01 -8.37
CA TYR A 150 2.86 10.79 -7.90
C TYR A 150 3.55 9.54 -8.50
N PRO A 151 3.74 8.44 -7.74
CA PRO A 151 3.42 8.26 -6.32
C PRO A 151 4.37 9.05 -5.40
N GLY A 152 3.83 9.62 -4.33
CA GLY A 152 4.57 10.48 -3.40
C GLY A 152 5.56 9.74 -2.51
N GLY A 153 5.23 8.50 -2.10
CA GLY A 153 6.05 7.72 -1.16
C GLY A 153 7.53 7.64 -1.55
N PRO A 154 7.90 7.13 -2.75
CA PRO A 154 9.30 7.04 -3.16
C PRO A 154 10.01 8.40 -3.29
N ILE A 155 9.25 9.47 -3.53
CA ILE A 155 9.80 10.83 -3.64
C ILE A 155 10.13 11.36 -2.25
N ILE A 156 9.18 11.25 -1.33
CA ILE A 156 9.33 11.66 0.07
C ILE A 156 10.49 10.89 0.73
N ASP A 157 10.54 9.56 0.63
CA ASP A 157 11.63 8.73 1.18
C ASP A 157 13.02 9.20 0.67
N ARG A 158 13.14 9.44 -0.62
CA ARG A 158 14.41 9.92 -1.20
C ARG A 158 14.84 11.28 -0.65
N LEU A 159 13.90 12.22 -0.49
CA LEU A 159 14.17 13.55 0.07
C LEU A 159 14.46 13.47 1.57
N ALA A 160 13.70 12.67 2.31
CA ALA A 160 13.82 12.49 3.75
C ALA A 160 15.21 11.99 4.17
N ARG A 161 15.83 11.13 3.39
CA ARG A 161 17.21 10.63 3.63
C ARG A 161 18.27 11.72 3.67
N GLN A 162 17.96 12.92 3.15
CA GLN A 162 18.87 14.07 3.08
C GLN A 162 18.46 15.21 4.03
N GLY A 163 17.34 15.02 4.76
CA GLY A 163 16.74 16.04 5.62
C GLY A 163 16.92 15.77 7.10
N ASN A 164 16.57 16.77 7.90
CA ASN A 164 16.52 16.69 9.36
C ASN A 164 15.11 16.32 9.83
N PRO A 165 14.89 15.13 10.42
CA PRO A 165 13.56 14.68 10.86
C PRO A 165 12.98 15.49 12.04
N LYS A 166 13.77 16.37 12.65
CA LYS A 166 13.36 17.23 13.77
C LYS A 166 13.24 18.71 13.38
N ALA A 167 13.33 19.04 12.10
CA ALA A 167 13.28 20.44 11.64
C ALA A 167 11.87 21.03 11.82
N TYR A 168 10.83 20.22 11.61
CA TYR A 168 9.45 20.65 11.71
C TYR A 168 8.62 19.67 12.55
N THR A 169 7.57 20.22 13.20
CA THR A 169 6.64 19.42 14.01
C THR A 169 5.25 19.51 13.41
N PHE A 170 4.63 18.34 13.15
CA PHE A 170 3.27 18.25 12.67
C PHE A 170 2.36 17.62 13.73
N SER A 171 1.06 17.87 13.60
CA SER A 171 0.07 17.32 14.53
C SER A 171 0.03 15.80 14.44
N LYS A 172 0.05 15.15 15.61
CA LYS A 172 -0.19 13.72 15.76
C LYS A 172 -1.57 13.55 16.39
N PRO A 173 -2.57 13.06 15.64
CA PRO A 173 -3.87 12.74 16.25
C PRO A 173 -3.69 11.64 17.29
N HIS A 174 -4.26 11.84 18.48
CA HIS A 174 -4.30 10.81 19.50
C HIS A 174 -5.66 10.11 19.45
N ILE A 175 -5.63 8.82 19.12
CA ILE A 175 -6.81 7.95 19.04
C ILE A 175 -6.74 6.94 20.18
N PRO A 176 -7.82 6.72 20.93
CA PRO A 176 -7.83 5.71 22.00
C PRO A 176 -7.62 4.29 21.44
N GLY A 177 -6.89 3.47 22.17
CA GLY A 177 -6.63 2.07 21.80
C GLY A 177 -5.46 1.95 20.82
N LEU A 178 -5.57 1.03 19.86
CA LEU A 178 -4.55 0.72 18.86
C LEU A 178 -4.92 1.20 17.44
N ASP A 179 -5.95 2.02 17.34
CA ASP A 179 -6.35 2.60 16.05
C ASP A 179 -5.48 3.80 15.69
N TYR A 180 -5.41 4.11 14.39
CA TYR A 180 -4.65 5.23 13.84
C TYR A 180 -5.54 6.27 13.20
N SER A 181 -5.03 7.51 13.08
CA SER A 181 -5.61 8.56 12.24
C SER A 181 -4.49 9.33 11.56
N PHE A 182 -4.62 9.59 10.27
CA PHE A 182 -3.67 10.36 9.47
C PHE A 182 -4.28 11.61 8.83
N SER A 183 -5.62 11.77 8.84
CA SER A 183 -6.30 12.89 8.17
C SER A 183 -5.91 14.25 8.77
N GLY A 184 -5.71 14.31 10.08
CA GLY A 184 -5.25 15.51 10.79
C GLY A 184 -3.84 15.93 10.41
N LEU A 185 -2.97 14.98 10.09
CA LEU A 185 -1.59 15.25 9.65
C LEU A 185 -1.56 16.07 8.35
N LYS A 186 -2.32 15.65 7.32
CA LYS A 186 -2.41 16.40 6.05
C LYS A 186 -2.84 17.85 6.27
N THR A 187 -3.83 18.04 7.12
CA THR A 187 -4.39 19.38 7.40
C THR A 187 -3.36 20.26 8.12
N SER A 188 -2.71 19.72 9.14
CA SER A 188 -1.62 20.38 9.86
C SER A 188 -0.47 20.77 8.90
N PHE A 189 -0.05 19.81 8.07
CA PHE A 189 1.02 20.02 7.08
C PHE A 189 0.67 21.13 6.09
N LEU A 190 -0.55 21.11 5.53
CA LEU A 190 -1.02 22.13 4.59
C LEU A 190 -1.05 23.53 5.20
N TYR A 191 -1.57 23.66 6.43
CA TYR A 191 -1.64 24.98 7.08
C TYR A 191 -0.26 25.50 7.45
N SER A 192 0.63 24.66 7.97
CA SER A 192 2.00 25.03 8.26
C SER A 192 2.73 25.54 7.01
N LEU A 193 2.65 24.81 5.91
CA LEU A 193 3.24 25.24 4.63
C LEU A 193 2.68 26.59 4.16
N ARG A 194 1.34 26.73 4.22
CA ARG A 194 0.68 27.97 3.82
C ARG A 194 1.16 29.17 4.64
N ASP A 195 1.41 28.98 5.93
CA ASP A 195 1.87 30.07 6.79
C ASP A 195 3.34 30.40 6.54
N TRP A 196 4.22 29.41 6.38
CA TRP A 196 5.64 29.63 6.05
C TRP A 196 5.83 30.26 4.66
N MET A 197 5.03 29.88 3.69
CA MET A 197 5.08 30.45 2.33
C MET A 197 4.60 31.91 2.25
N LYS A 198 3.97 32.47 3.30
CA LYS A 198 3.70 33.91 3.39
C LYS A 198 4.97 34.73 3.60
N GLU A 199 5.95 34.17 4.32
CA GLU A 199 7.22 34.81 4.64
C GLU A 199 8.27 34.46 3.56
N ASP A 200 8.31 33.24 3.07
CA ASP A 200 9.19 32.76 1.98
C ASP A 200 8.36 32.04 0.92
N PRO A 201 8.04 32.66 -0.22
CA PRO A 201 7.30 32.03 -1.30
C PRO A 201 7.94 30.75 -1.86
N ASP A 202 9.27 30.63 -1.77
CA ASP A 202 10.06 29.48 -2.24
C ASP A 202 10.38 28.50 -1.10
N PHE A 203 9.68 28.59 0.03
CA PHE A 203 9.92 27.81 1.24
C PHE A 203 10.04 26.31 0.98
N ILE A 204 9.15 25.76 0.16
CA ILE A 204 9.17 24.32 -0.17
C ILE A 204 10.48 23.95 -0.85
N GLU A 205 10.95 24.73 -1.83
CA GLU A 205 12.21 24.44 -2.53
C GLU A 205 13.42 24.50 -1.60
N HIS A 206 13.44 25.46 -0.68
CA HIS A 206 14.54 25.63 0.26
C HIS A 206 14.57 24.54 1.35
N HIS A 207 13.39 23.98 1.71
CA HIS A 207 13.23 23.10 2.87
C HIS A 207 12.67 21.73 2.56
N LYS A 208 12.54 21.32 1.28
CA LYS A 208 11.86 20.08 0.87
C LYS A 208 12.43 18.83 1.52
N ASN A 209 13.72 18.74 1.75
CA ASN A 209 14.36 17.59 2.39
C ASN A 209 13.94 17.49 3.87
N ASP A 210 13.98 18.60 4.58
CA ASP A 210 13.63 18.67 6.00
C ASP A 210 12.13 18.48 6.22
N LEU A 211 11.30 19.02 5.31
CA LEU A 211 9.85 18.79 5.30
C LEU A 211 9.52 17.31 5.10
N ALA A 212 10.17 16.66 4.14
CA ALA A 212 9.98 15.24 3.86
C ALA A 212 10.44 14.39 5.06
N ALA A 213 11.61 14.66 5.63
CA ALA A 213 12.14 13.95 6.78
C ALA A 213 11.25 14.10 8.03
N SER A 214 10.76 15.31 8.31
CA SER A 214 9.89 15.56 9.45
C SER A 214 8.49 14.95 9.26
N LEU A 215 7.97 14.91 8.04
CA LEU A 215 6.72 14.25 7.70
C LEU A 215 6.84 12.74 7.93
N GLU A 216 7.88 12.11 7.40
CA GLU A 216 8.11 10.66 7.55
C GLU A 216 8.29 10.28 9.01
N ALA A 217 9.09 11.05 9.77
CA ALA A 217 9.27 10.85 11.21
C ALA A 217 7.94 10.93 11.97
N THR A 218 7.09 11.91 11.62
CA THR A 218 5.77 12.06 12.26
C THR A 218 4.87 10.85 11.98
N ILE A 219 4.89 10.32 10.75
CA ILE A 219 4.11 9.12 10.39
C ILE A 219 4.62 7.89 11.13
N VAL A 220 5.94 7.72 11.21
CA VAL A 220 6.54 6.62 11.99
C VAL A 220 6.15 6.72 13.46
N ASP A 221 6.23 7.92 14.04
CA ASP A 221 5.81 8.15 15.42
C ASP A 221 4.32 7.78 15.66
N ILE A 222 3.41 8.14 14.72
CA ILE A 222 1.99 7.77 14.83
C ILE A 222 1.80 6.24 14.80
N LEU A 223 2.61 5.54 14.00
CA LEU A 223 2.52 4.08 13.86
C LEU A 223 3.12 3.33 15.06
N MET A 224 4.01 3.98 15.83
CA MET A 224 4.77 3.33 16.91
C MET A 224 4.34 3.76 18.32
N ASP A 225 3.48 4.79 18.46
CA ASP A 225 2.87 5.22 19.72
C ASP A 225 1.72 4.26 20.11
#